data_c36a607146e292438f6f9abc06182b0c
#
_entry.id   c36a607146e292438f6f9abc06182b0c
#
_cell.length_a   1.000
_cell.length_b   1.000
_cell.length_c   1.000
_cell.angle_alpha   90.00
_cell.angle_beta   90.00
_cell.angle_gamma   90.00
#
_symmetry.space_group_name_H-M   'P 1'
#
loop_
_entity.id
_entity.type
_entity.pdbx_description
1 polymer ?
#
loop_
_entity_poly.entity_id
_entity_poly.type
_entity_poly.pdbx_seq_one_letter_code
_entity_poly.pdbx_strand_id
1 'polypeptide(L)'
;PPENLSTRADNAYYALLLTQAQDKNFVVQKDDSLIRIAVHYYDSIGDTKMQAKAHYYWGCVYRDMNQQAEAIREFFIAAPLTEKVKEKRQLGLIYNNIGYIYNIQEFNQKADSIYRLMEVIAKELRDTTLWSEALSRQASIDLMKGENYFPIAEQKLLDALVAVDKMKNDGLKANISASLSNLYNRMEQKEKALHYAKLNLSLRRDTARAYRAFFILGDAYYKSEQYDSATFYLNKSLVSKDYGRKADAYMRLADIAMIQGNATLSMELERNCSAYKDSLYKFRRNIVTNKIIKAETDAQTMLQKLYYKWRLNTYLCVFILIIVIIIIITILLYKRYRRKNYLLQKDKQQLEKAHQDLSQHYAKLQIDIVQKDLEIESLRKELASHQVNEEQRKKLQDELDEMVLKRKALAKEAFLHSPLYEKMQAIIKDYQDKDTSDKELSDQEWQEFVAEMDMEWNNAITELCAKYQLSKEELHLICLSLIGFPFSHLEYLLHLSRATLYRKKNALLKRIDTKQDCDFEEILQKIRS
;
A
#
# COMPACT_ATOMS: atom_id res chain seq x y z
N PRO A 1 -33.85 -12.77 -15.28
CA PRO A 1 -34.02 -13.75 -14.23
C PRO A 1 -34.89 -14.89 -14.75
N PRO A 2 -34.64 -16.14 -14.30
CA PRO A 2 -35.58 -17.24 -14.61
C PRO A 2 -36.97 -16.85 -14.13
N GLU A 3 -37.97 -17.18 -14.90
CA GLU A 3 -39.39 -16.81 -14.66
C GLU A 3 -39.95 -17.36 -13.32
N ASN A 4 -39.21 -18.19 -12.58
CA ASN A 4 -39.63 -18.92 -11.39
C ASN A 4 -38.97 -18.46 -10.07
N LEU A 5 -38.35 -17.28 -9.99
CA LEU A 5 -37.83 -16.79 -8.73
C LEU A 5 -38.98 -16.19 -7.91
N SER A 6 -39.47 -16.96 -6.92
CA SER A 6 -40.69 -16.65 -6.19
C SER A 6 -40.49 -15.73 -4.98
N THR A 7 -39.28 -15.63 -4.44
CA THR A 7 -38.99 -14.87 -3.23
C THR A 7 -37.91 -13.80 -3.42
N ARG A 8 -37.89 -12.79 -2.50
CA ARG A 8 -36.80 -11.81 -2.45
C ARG A 8 -35.44 -12.48 -2.16
N ALA A 9 -35.45 -13.54 -1.39
CA ALA A 9 -34.26 -14.33 -1.05
C ALA A 9 -33.68 -15.02 -2.29
N ASP A 10 -34.52 -15.66 -3.10
CA ASP A 10 -34.09 -16.34 -4.33
C ASP A 10 -33.50 -15.35 -5.34
N ASN A 11 -34.16 -14.19 -5.50
CA ASN A 11 -33.66 -13.12 -6.37
C ASN A 11 -32.29 -12.60 -5.91
N ALA A 12 -32.10 -12.38 -4.61
CA ALA A 12 -30.82 -11.94 -4.05
C ALA A 12 -29.72 -12.99 -4.21
N TYR A 13 -30.05 -14.26 -3.96
CA TYR A 13 -29.12 -15.36 -4.11
C TYR A 13 -28.70 -15.56 -5.58
N TYR A 14 -29.68 -15.54 -6.49
CA TYR A 14 -29.42 -15.59 -7.94
C TYR A 14 -28.52 -14.45 -8.40
N ALA A 15 -28.84 -13.22 -7.99
CA ALA A 15 -28.06 -12.03 -8.33
C ALA A 15 -26.60 -12.16 -7.87
N LEU A 16 -26.37 -12.64 -6.66
CA LEU A 16 -25.03 -12.87 -6.13
C LEU A 16 -24.29 -13.96 -6.89
N LEU A 17 -24.93 -15.11 -7.15
CA LEU A 17 -24.30 -16.23 -7.86
C LEU A 17 -23.98 -15.87 -9.31
N LEU A 18 -24.88 -15.17 -9.99
CA LEU A 18 -24.65 -14.74 -11.37
C LEU A 18 -23.50 -13.75 -11.45
N THR A 19 -23.45 -12.75 -10.56
CA THR A 19 -22.33 -11.80 -10.49
C THR A 19 -21.02 -12.54 -10.21
N GLN A 20 -21.03 -13.49 -9.26
CA GLN A 20 -19.86 -14.33 -8.98
C GLN A 20 -19.42 -15.15 -10.21
N ALA A 21 -20.36 -15.75 -10.93
CA ALA A 21 -20.06 -16.53 -12.12
C ALA A 21 -19.46 -15.65 -13.24
N GLN A 22 -20.01 -14.45 -13.41
CA GLN A 22 -19.51 -13.48 -14.39
C GLN A 22 -18.08 -13.03 -14.06
N ASP A 23 -17.80 -12.64 -12.80
CA ASP A 23 -16.44 -12.27 -12.37
C ASP A 23 -15.44 -13.42 -12.59
N LYS A 24 -15.78 -14.63 -12.19
CA LYS A 24 -14.92 -15.82 -12.39
C LYS A 24 -14.66 -16.17 -13.85
N ASN A 25 -15.57 -15.85 -14.74
CA ASN A 25 -15.44 -16.06 -16.18
C ASN A 25 -14.91 -14.81 -16.92
N PHE A 26 -14.41 -13.80 -16.17
CA PHE A 26 -13.85 -12.57 -16.72
C PHE A 26 -14.83 -11.79 -17.61
N VAL A 27 -16.13 -11.88 -17.32
CA VAL A 27 -17.16 -11.08 -17.99
C VAL A 27 -17.17 -9.72 -17.35
N VAL A 28 -16.73 -8.71 -18.10
CA VAL A 28 -16.67 -7.31 -17.63
C VAL A 28 -18.06 -6.77 -17.40
N GLN A 29 -18.33 -6.35 -16.17
CA GLN A 29 -19.60 -5.74 -15.79
C GLN A 29 -19.70 -4.30 -16.28
N LYS A 30 -20.91 -3.89 -16.70
CA LYS A 30 -21.18 -2.54 -17.21
C LYS A 30 -22.04 -1.69 -16.27
N ASP A 31 -22.75 -2.34 -15.35
CA ASP A 31 -23.58 -1.69 -14.33
C ASP A 31 -23.64 -2.57 -13.07
N ASP A 32 -24.14 -2.01 -11.98
CA ASP A 32 -24.22 -2.65 -10.66
C ASP A 32 -25.63 -3.10 -10.29
N SER A 33 -26.60 -2.99 -11.19
CA SER A 33 -28.02 -3.22 -10.92
C SER A 33 -28.29 -4.61 -10.35
N LEU A 34 -27.59 -5.62 -10.88
CA LEU A 34 -27.76 -7.01 -10.45
C LEU A 34 -27.24 -7.24 -9.03
N ILE A 35 -25.99 -6.87 -8.76
CA ILE A 35 -25.36 -7.13 -7.44
C ILE A 35 -26.01 -6.30 -6.33
N ARG A 36 -26.55 -5.13 -6.65
CA ARG A 36 -27.25 -4.25 -5.71
C ARG A 36 -28.46 -4.95 -5.07
N ILE A 37 -29.16 -5.81 -5.81
CA ILE A 37 -30.27 -6.61 -5.28
C ILE A 37 -29.78 -7.49 -4.13
N ALA A 38 -28.65 -8.15 -4.32
CA ALA A 38 -28.06 -9.02 -3.30
C ALA A 38 -27.59 -8.23 -2.08
N VAL A 39 -26.88 -7.13 -2.28
CA VAL A 39 -26.37 -6.30 -1.18
C VAL A 39 -27.51 -5.78 -0.32
N HIS A 40 -28.53 -5.13 -0.92
CA HIS A 40 -29.67 -4.60 -0.17
C HIS A 40 -30.42 -5.67 0.63
N TYR A 41 -30.59 -6.85 0.05
CA TYR A 41 -31.26 -7.94 0.75
C TYR A 41 -30.45 -8.42 1.94
N TYR A 42 -29.15 -8.77 1.73
CA TYR A 42 -28.34 -9.33 2.79
C TYR A 42 -28.01 -8.31 3.90
N ASP A 43 -27.93 -7.02 3.56
CA ASP A 43 -27.83 -5.95 4.56
C ASP A 43 -29.10 -5.85 5.41
N SER A 44 -30.27 -6.02 4.81
CA SER A 44 -31.54 -5.93 5.52
C SER A 44 -31.73 -7.06 6.54
N ILE A 45 -31.28 -8.28 6.21
CA ILE A 45 -31.43 -9.45 7.09
C ILE A 45 -30.23 -9.68 8.02
N GLY A 46 -29.10 -9.00 7.81
CA GLY A 46 -27.92 -9.09 8.66
C GLY A 46 -27.12 -10.39 8.53
N ASP A 47 -27.27 -11.14 7.42
CA ASP A 47 -26.45 -12.33 7.15
C ASP A 47 -25.00 -11.91 6.84
N THR A 48 -24.16 -11.91 7.87
CA THR A 48 -22.76 -11.44 7.77
C THR A 48 -21.97 -12.16 6.69
N LYS A 49 -22.19 -13.46 6.48
CA LYS A 49 -21.44 -14.24 5.47
C LYS A 49 -21.83 -13.82 4.06
N MET A 50 -23.12 -13.69 3.82
CA MET A 50 -23.63 -13.28 2.51
C MET A 50 -23.37 -11.78 2.25
N GLN A 51 -23.43 -10.92 3.27
CA GLN A 51 -23.01 -9.52 3.19
C GLN A 51 -21.56 -9.41 2.74
N ALA A 52 -20.64 -10.10 3.42
CA ALA A 52 -19.21 -10.10 3.07
C ALA A 52 -18.99 -10.46 1.59
N LYS A 53 -19.72 -11.48 1.12
CA LYS A 53 -19.62 -11.95 -0.26
C LYS A 53 -20.24 -10.97 -1.25
N ALA A 54 -21.39 -10.40 -0.93
CA ALA A 54 -22.09 -9.45 -1.78
C ALA A 54 -21.28 -8.14 -1.95
N HIS A 55 -20.78 -7.56 -0.86
CA HIS A 55 -19.91 -6.39 -0.92
C HIS A 55 -18.60 -6.65 -1.67
N TYR A 56 -17.99 -7.83 -1.51
CA TYR A 56 -16.81 -8.22 -2.28
C TYR A 56 -17.10 -8.18 -3.79
N TYR A 57 -18.18 -8.82 -4.25
CA TYR A 57 -18.52 -8.83 -5.67
C TYR A 57 -19.01 -7.47 -6.17
N TRP A 58 -19.63 -6.67 -5.33
CA TRP A 58 -19.96 -5.29 -5.69
C TRP A 58 -18.68 -4.45 -5.92
N GLY A 59 -17.68 -4.62 -5.07
CA GLY A 59 -16.35 -4.05 -5.28
C GLY A 59 -15.72 -4.51 -6.61
N CYS A 60 -15.87 -5.80 -6.97
CA CYS A 60 -15.40 -6.33 -8.25
C CYS A 60 -16.14 -5.68 -9.44
N VAL A 61 -17.47 -5.51 -9.35
CA VAL A 61 -18.28 -4.82 -10.37
C VAL A 61 -17.81 -3.39 -10.55
N TYR A 62 -17.64 -2.63 -9.48
CA TYR A 62 -17.12 -1.26 -9.55
C TYR A 62 -15.70 -1.20 -10.11
N ARG A 63 -14.82 -2.15 -9.75
CA ARG A 63 -13.50 -2.27 -10.37
C ARG A 63 -13.59 -2.44 -11.90
N ASP A 64 -14.48 -3.29 -12.36
CA ASP A 64 -14.68 -3.56 -13.79
C ASP A 64 -15.27 -2.35 -14.52
N MET A 65 -16.14 -1.59 -13.85
CA MET A 65 -16.66 -0.30 -14.32
C MET A 65 -15.64 0.83 -14.23
N ASN A 66 -14.45 0.54 -13.71
CA ASN A 66 -13.39 1.52 -13.50
C ASN A 66 -13.72 2.62 -12.47
N GLN A 67 -14.65 2.34 -11.57
CA GLN A 67 -15.08 3.18 -10.45
C GLN A 67 -14.29 2.79 -9.20
N GLN A 68 -13.02 3.20 -9.17
CA GLN A 68 -12.06 2.73 -8.16
C GLN A 68 -12.41 3.17 -6.73
N ALA A 69 -13.03 4.34 -6.59
CA ALA A 69 -13.45 4.87 -5.30
C ALA A 69 -14.58 4.04 -4.68
N GLU A 70 -15.55 3.71 -5.50
CA GLU A 70 -16.68 2.87 -5.13
C GLU A 70 -16.20 1.44 -4.86
N ALA A 71 -15.29 0.91 -5.69
CA ALA A 71 -14.71 -0.40 -5.51
C ALA A 71 -13.98 -0.52 -4.16
N ILE A 72 -13.13 0.44 -3.84
CA ILE A 72 -12.34 0.40 -2.59
C ILE A 72 -13.25 0.50 -1.37
N ARG A 73 -14.32 1.30 -1.43
CA ARG A 73 -15.33 1.38 -0.38
C ARG A 73 -15.96 0.01 -0.09
N GLU A 74 -16.42 -0.67 -1.12
CA GLU A 74 -17.07 -1.97 -0.96
C GLU A 74 -16.09 -3.03 -0.44
N PHE A 75 -14.83 -3.00 -0.88
CA PHE A 75 -13.80 -3.88 -0.35
C PHE A 75 -13.48 -3.60 1.13
N PHE A 76 -13.48 -2.34 1.56
CA PHE A 76 -13.30 -2.00 2.98
C PHE A 76 -14.50 -2.41 3.85
N ILE A 77 -15.71 -2.43 3.29
CA ILE A 77 -16.89 -2.98 3.97
C ILE A 77 -16.78 -4.51 4.04
N ALA A 78 -16.39 -5.15 2.94
CA ALA A 78 -16.28 -6.61 2.85
C ALA A 78 -15.19 -7.18 3.77
N ALA A 79 -14.04 -6.52 3.93
CA ALA A 79 -12.89 -7.05 4.66
C ALA A 79 -13.22 -7.44 6.11
N PRO A 80 -13.73 -6.56 6.98
CA PRO A 80 -14.04 -6.91 8.37
C PRO A 80 -15.20 -7.91 8.49
N LEU A 81 -16.17 -7.89 7.57
CA LEU A 81 -17.23 -8.89 7.53
C LEU A 81 -16.66 -10.27 7.19
N THR A 82 -15.72 -10.33 6.24
CA THR A 82 -15.05 -11.57 5.83
C THR A 82 -14.17 -12.12 6.96
N GLU A 83 -13.46 -11.24 7.67
CA GLU A 83 -12.64 -11.60 8.82
C GLU A 83 -13.51 -12.20 9.95
N LYS A 84 -14.65 -11.56 10.24
CA LYS A 84 -15.61 -12.04 11.24
C LYS A 84 -16.13 -13.44 10.95
N VAL A 85 -16.39 -13.77 9.68
CA VAL A 85 -16.85 -15.11 9.26
C VAL A 85 -15.70 -16.10 9.00
N LYS A 86 -14.44 -15.68 9.22
CA LYS A 86 -13.22 -16.49 9.09
C LYS A 86 -12.97 -17.04 7.68
N GLU A 87 -13.51 -16.39 6.66
CA GLU A 87 -13.29 -16.74 5.24
C GLU A 87 -11.95 -16.16 4.75
N LYS A 88 -10.85 -16.64 5.33
CA LYS A 88 -9.49 -16.09 5.13
C LYS A 88 -9.10 -15.98 3.65
N ARG A 89 -9.47 -16.97 2.82
CA ARG A 89 -9.14 -16.93 1.39
C ARG A 89 -9.82 -15.75 0.68
N GLN A 90 -11.08 -15.48 1.00
CA GLN A 90 -11.81 -14.33 0.45
C GLN A 90 -11.18 -13.02 0.94
N LEU A 91 -10.73 -12.95 2.20
CA LEU A 91 -10.01 -11.79 2.72
C LEU A 91 -8.71 -11.52 1.95
N GLY A 92 -7.95 -12.56 1.61
CA GLY A 92 -6.77 -12.43 0.75
C GLY A 92 -7.09 -11.89 -0.64
N LEU A 93 -8.22 -12.30 -1.25
CA LEU A 93 -8.69 -11.76 -2.54
C LEU A 93 -9.13 -10.29 -2.43
N ILE A 94 -9.75 -9.91 -1.31
CA ILE A 94 -10.10 -8.51 -1.01
C ILE A 94 -8.82 -7.67 -0.94
N TYR A 95 -7.80 -8.12 -0.20
CA TYR A 95 -6.53 -7.44 -0.09
C TYR A 95 -5.80 -7.33 -1.43
N ASN A 96 -5.87 -8.35 -2.28
CA ASN A 96 -5.34 -8.25 -3.65
C ASN A 96 -5.98 -7.10 -4.44
N ASN A 97 -7.31 -6.95 -4.37
CA ASN A 97 -8.02 -5.88 -5.07
C ASN A 97 -7.73 -4.49 -4.47
N ILE A 98 -7.71 -4.36 -3.15
CA ILE A 98 -7.33 -3.10 -2.47
C ILE A 98 -5.90 -2.70 -2.86
N GLY A 99 -4.95 -3.63 -2.74
CA GLY A 99 -3.56 -3.40 -3.11
C GLY A 99 -3.40 -3.03 -4.58
N TYR A 100 -4.16 -3.66 -5.49
CA TYR A 100 -4.18 -3.31 -6.91
C TYR A 100 -4.66 -1.87 -7.13
N ILE A 101 -5.76 -1.45 -6.48
CA ILE A 101 -6.27 -0.08 -6.59
C ILE A 101 -5.24 0.93 -6.06
N TYR A 102 -4.60 0.65 -4.92
CA TYR A 102 -3.54 1.50 -4.39
C TYR A 102 -2.35 1.60 -5.34
N ASN A 103 -1.93 0.47 -5.93
CA ASN A 103 -0.80 0.45 -6.85
C ASN A 103 -1.05 1.31 -8.11
N ILE A 104 -2.22 1.19 -8.74
CA ILE A 104 -2.56 2.02 -9.92
C ILE A 104 -2.71 3.51 -9.59
N GLN A 105 -2.95 3.84 -8.32
CA GLN A 105 -2.98 5.21 -7.80
C GLN A 105 -1.60 5.70 -7.31
N GLU A 106 -0.55 4.89 -7.51
CA GLU A 106 0.83 5.18 -7.08
C GLU A 106 1.01 5.28 -5.55
N PHE A 107 0.04 4.79 -4.76
CA PHE A 107 0.16 4.67 -3.31
C PHE A 107 0.95 3.41 -2.95
N ASN A 108 2.21 3.34 -3.41
CA ASN A 108 3.03 2.14 -3.39
C ASN A 108 3.23 1.54 -2.01
N GLN A 109 3.37 2.39 -0.98
CA GLN A 109 3.56 1.91 0.40
C GLN A 109 2.29 1.26 0.96
N LYS A 110 1.13 1.86 0.69
CA LYS A 110 -0.16 1.27 1.05
C LYS A 110 -0.35 -0.07 0.36
N ALA A 111 -0.05 -0.11 -0.93
CA ALA A 111 -0.10 -1.35 -1.70
C ALA A 111 0.81 -2.42 -1.11
N ASP A 112 2.06 -2.08 -0.75
CA ASP A 112 3.02 -3.00 -0.13
C ASP A 112 2.49 -3.56 1.20
N SER A 113 1.98 -2.68 2.08
CA SER A 113 1.40 -3.10 3.36
C SER A 113 0.24 -4.08 3.18
N ILE A 114 -0.66 -3.80 2.25
CA ILE A 114 -1.80 -4.68 1.95
C ILE A 114 -1.35 -6.02 1.34
N TYR A 115 -0.36 -6.01 0.44
CA TYR A 115 0.16 -7.24 -0.14
C TYR A 115 0.93 -8.10 0.86
N ARG A 116 1.55 -7.51 1.90
CA ARG A 116 2.13 -8.26 3.03
C ARG A 116 1.04 -8.95 3.86
N LEU A 117 -0.09 -8.28 4.12
CA LEU A 117 -1.24 -8.93 4.77
C LEU A 117 -1.79 -10.10 3.94
N MET A 118 -1.88 -9.93 2.62
CA MET A 118 -2.25 -11.00 1.70
C MET A 118 -1.28 -12.18 1.77
N GLU A 119 0.03 -11.92 1.83
CA GLU A 119 1.06 -12.96 1.96
C GLU A 119 0.93 -13.74 3.27
N VAL A 120 0.69 -13.06 4.39
CA VAL A 120 0.47 -13.70 5.70
C VAL A 120 -0.70 -14.67 5.61
N ILE A 121 -1.84 -14.23 5.08
CA ILE A 121 -3.03 -15.07 4.88
C ILE A 121 -2.73 -16.27 3.98
N ALA A 122 -2.02 -16.04 2.88
CA ALA A 122 -1.67 -17.09 1.94
C ALA A 122 -0.79 -18.19 2.58
N LYS A 123 0.17 -17.80 3.43
CA LYS A 123 1.02 -18.72 4.20
C LYS A 123 0.20 -19.51 5.24
N GLU A 124 -0.68 -18.84 5.97
CA GLU A 124 -1.57 -19.51 6.94
C GLU A 124 -2.47 -20.57 6.28
N LEU A 125 -2.99 -20.24 5.10
CA LEU A 125 -3.85 -21.14 4.33
C LEU A 125 -3.10 -22.19 3.52
N ARG A 126 -1.77 -22.07 3.41
CA ARG A 126 -0.95 -22.83 2.47
C ARG A 126 -1.46 -22.69 1.02
N ASP A 127 -2.07 -21.53 0.71
CA ASP A 127 -2.58 -21.23 -0.65
C ASP A 127 -1.45 -20.71 -1.51
N THR A 128 -0.83 -21.63 -2.24
CA THR A 128 0.32 -21.32 -3.12
C THR A 128 -0.04 -20.32 -4.22
N THR A 129 -1.28 -20.33 -4.73
CA THR A 129 -1.74 -19.36 -5.73
C THR A 129 -1.75 -17.95 -5.17
N LEU A 130 -2.39 -17.77 -4.02
CA LEU A 130 -2.50 -16.50 -3.35
C LEU A 130 -1.12 -15.98 -2.91
N TRP A 131 -0.25 -16.88 -2.44
CA TRP A 131 1.11 -16.55 -2.04
C TRP A 131 1.96 -16.07 -3.22
N SER A 132 1.94 -16.79 -4.34
CA SER A 132 2.69 -16.41 -5.54
C SER A 132 2.20 -15.08 -6.12
N GLU A 133 0.89 -14.83 -6.06
CA GLU A 133 0.32 -13.54 -6.46
C GLU A 133 0.78 -12.41 -5.54
N ALA A 134 0.78 -12.62 -4.22
CA ALA A 134 1.26 -11.64 -3.25
C ALA A 134 2.74 -11.28 -3.49
N LEU A 135 3.60 -12.27 -3.68
CA LEU A 135 5.01 -12.07 -4.00
C LEU A 135 5.21 -11.28 -5.30
N SER A 136 4.47 -11.62 -6.35
CA SER A 136 4.55 -10.92 -7.63
C SER A 136 4.12 -9.45 -7.51
N ARG A 137 3.09 -9.17 -6.70
CA ARG A 137 2.63 -7.80 -6.42
C ARG A 137 3.66 -7.01 -5.61
N GLN A 138 4.21 -7.58 -4.55
CA GLN A 138 5.27 -6.97 -3.77
C GLN A 138 6.52 -6.69 -4.61
N ALA A 139 6.93 -7.64 -5.44
CA ALA A 139 8.06 -7.45 -6.35
C ALA A 139 7.84 -6.26 -7.30
N SER A 140 6.61 -6.06 -7.78
CA SER A 140 6.28 -4.89 -8.61
C SER A 140 6.44 -3.57 -7.83
N ILE A 141 6.15 -3.56 -6.53
CA ILE A 141 6.40 -2.39 -5.68
C ILE A 141 7.91 -2.21 -5.42
N ASP A 142 8.64 -3.31 -5.17
CA ASP A 142 10.08 -3.25 -4.96
C ASP A 142 10.82 -2.70 -6.19
N LEU A 143 10.36 -3.04 -7.39
CA LEU A 143 10.84 -2.42 -8.63
C LEU A 143 10.70 -0.90 -8.65
N MET A 144 9.63 -0.36 -8.07
CA MET A 144 9.39 1.09 -8.02
C MET A 144 10.25 1.80 -6.97
N LYS A 145 10.76 1.07 -5.96
CA LYS A 145 11.65 1.60 -4.91
C LYS A 145 13.08 1.89 -5.43
N GLY A 146 13.47 1.31 -6.57
CA GLY A 146 14.76 1.55 -7.20
C GLY A 146 15.68 0.33 -7.25
N GLU A 147 16.89 0.55 -7.78
CA GLU A 147 17.83 -0.54 -8.14
C GLU A 147 18.28 -1.39 -6.95
N ASN A 148 18.44 -0.80 -5.77
CA ASN A 148 18.81 -1.51 -4.54
C ASN A 148 17.82 -2.63 -4.17
N TYR A 149 16.58 -2.55 -4.67
CA TYR A 149 15.53 -3.53 -4.41
C TYR A 149 15.38 -4.59 -5.51
N PHE A 150 16.11 -4.46 -6.63
CA PHE A 150 16.03 -5.43 -7.74
C PHE A 150 16.35 -6.86 -7.32
N PRO A 151 17.38 -7.15 -6.51
CA PRO A 151 17.64 -8.52 -6.06
C PRO A 151 16.50 -9.10 -5.22
N ILE A 152 15.87 -8.27 -4.40
CA ILE A 152 14.71 -8.68 -3.58
C ILE A 152 13.51 -8.98 -4.47
N ALA A 153 13.24 -8.14 -5.47
CA ALA A 153 12.17 -8.35 -6.43
C ALA A 153 12.42 -9.61 -7.28
N GLU A 154 13.66 -9.84 -7.72
CA GLU A 154 14.05 -11.04 -8.47
C GLU A 154 13.77 -12.30 -7.67
N GLN A 155 14.24 -12.36 -6.43
CA GLN A 155 14.01 -13.52 -5.56
C GLN A 155 12.53 -13.82 -5.38
N LYS A 156 11.72 -12.81 -5.05
CA LYS A 156 10.26 -12.98 -4.91
C LYS A 156 9.59 -13.52 -6.17
N LEU A 157 9.99 -13.01 -7.34
CA LEU A 157 9.41 -13.44 -8.62
C LEU A 157 9.84 -14.86 -8.98
N LEU A 158 11.08 -15.24 -8.71
CA LEU A 158 11.59 -16.59 -8.96
C LEU A 158 10.93 -17.60 -8.01
N ASP A 159 10.78 -17.27 -6.73
CA ASP A 159 10.05 -18.10 -5.76
C ASP A 159 8.60 -18.32 -6.18
N ALA A 160 7.93 -17.24 -6.62
CA ALA A 160 6.58 -17.31 -7.15
C ALA A 160 6.50 -18.17 -8.43
N LEU A 161 7.48 -18.05 -9.32
CA LEU A 161 7.53 -18.81 -10.57
C LEU A 161 7.67 -20.31 -10.31
N VAL A 162 8.60 -20.70 -9.43
CA VAL A 162 8.82 -22.10 -9.03
C VAL A 162 7.56 -22.71 -8.41
N ALA A 163 6.86 -21.93 -7.59
CA ALA A 163 5.61 -22.39 -6.98
C ALA A 163 4.49 -22.60 -8.01
N VAL A 164 4.36 -21.70 -8.96
CA VAL A 164 3.31 -21.74 -9.99
C VAL A 164 3.57 -22.83 -11.03
N ASP A 165 4.83 -23.13 -11.34
CA ASP A 165 5.18 -24.22 -12.24
C ASP A 165 4.64 -25.57 -11.76
N LYS A 166 4.70 -25.85 -10.47
CA LYS A 166 4.17 -27.06 -9.85
C LYS A 166 2.65 -27.17 -9.98
N MET A 167 1.94 -26.05 -10.11
CA MET A 167 0.47 -25.97 -10.14
C MET A 167 -0.12 -25.94 -11.55
N LYS A 168 0.69 -25.83 -12.60
CA LYS A 168 0.27 -25.70 -14.00
C LYS A 168 -0.72 -24.54 -14.23
N ASN A 169 -0.53 -23.42 -13.52
CA ASN A 169 -1.36 -22.21 -13.66
C ASN A 169 -0.73 -21.27 -14.69
N ASP A 170 -1.03 -21.49 -15.98
CA ASP A 170 -0.48 -20.72 -17.10
C ASP A 170 -0.74 -19.22 -16.99
N GLY A 171 -1.92 -18.83 -16.50
CA GLY A 171 -2.29 -17.42 -16.36
C GLY A 171 -1.42 -16.67 -15.36
N LEU A 172 -1.19 -17.25 -14.17
CA LEU A 172 -0.34 -16.67 -13.16
C LEU A 172 1.14 -16.72 -13.55
N LYS A 173 1.57 -17.84 -14.14
CA LYS A 173 2.92 -17.98 -14.71
C LYS A 173 3.21 -16.89 -15.75
N ALA A 174 2.27 -16.63 -16.64
CA ALA A 174 2.39 -15.55 -17.61
C ALA A 174 2.54 -14.17 -16.94
N ASN A 175 1.77 -13.88 -15.87
CA ASN A 175 1.87 -12.62 -15.16
C ASN A 175 3.23 -12.45 -14.46
N ILE A 176 3.74 -13.50 -13.82
CA ILE A 176 5.06 -13.50 -13.18
C ILE A 176 6.16 -13.33 -14.22
N SER A 177 6.07 -14.02 -15.35
CA SER A 177 7.01 -13.86 -16.47
C SER A 177 7.02 -12.44 -17.01
N ALA A 178 5.87 -11.77 -17.08
CA ALA A 178 5.78 -10.36 -17.42
C ALA A 178 6.54 -9.47 -16.44
N SER A 179 6.43 -9.74 -15.14
CA SER A 179 7.14 -8.99 -14.09
C SER A 179 8.65 -9.24 -14.14
N LEU A 180 9.08 -10.49 -14.41
CA LEU A 180 10.48 -10.84 -14.60
C LEU A 180 11.07 -10.16 -15.83
N SER A 181 10.35 -10.13 -16.94
CA SER A 181 10.79 -9.42 -18.14
C SER A 181 11.03 -7.92 -17.85
N ASN A 182 10.10 -7.28 -17.15
CA ASN A 182 10.24 -5.88 -16.77
C ASN A 182 11.43 -5.65 -15.83
N LEU A 183 11.61 -6.52 -14.84
CA LEU A 183 12.75 -6.47 -13.93
C LEU A 183 14.08 -6.57 -14.71
N TYR A 184 14.21 -7.58 -15.56
CA TYR A 184 15.45 -7.79 -16.32
C TYR A 184 15.70 -6.70 -17.37
N ASN A 185 14.66 -6.08 -17.92
CA ASN A 185 14.80 -4.86 -18.75
C ASN A 185 15.41 -3.71 -17.95
N ARG A 186 15.03 -3.56 -16.68
CA ARG A 186 15.57 -2.53 -15.79
C ARG A 186 16.99 -2.86 -15.30
N MET A 187 17.32 -4.12 -15.20
CA MET A 187 18.67 -4.62 -14.88
C MET A 187 19.58 -4.69 -16.12
N GLU A 188 19.08 -4.28 -17.29
CA GLU A 188 19.79 -4.33 -18.58
C GLU A 188 20.23 -5.75 -19.01
N GLN A 189 19.57 -6.78 -18.45
CA GLN A 189 19.79 -8.19 -18.81
C GLN A 189 18.90 -8.58 -20.00
N LYS A 190 19.26 -8.13 -21.18
CA LYS A 190 18.48 -8.16 -22.43
C LYS A 190 17.97 -9.58 -22.77
N GLU A 191 18.84 -10.60 -22.67
CA GLU A 191 18.51 -11.99 -23.02
C GLU A 191 17.45 -12.58 -22.08
N LYS A 192 17.59 -12.36 -20.78
CA LYS A 192 16.62 -12.82 -19.78
C LYS A 192 15.28 -12.09 -19.95
N ALA A 193 15.32 -10.78 -20.16
CA ALA A 193 14.13 -9.99 -20.39
C ALA A 193 13.35 -10.50 -21.59
N LEU A 194 14.02 -10.77 -22.70
CA LEU A 194 13.40 -11.28 -23.91
C LEU A 194 12.89 -12.71 -23.72
N HIS A 195 13.62 -13.57 -23.01
CA HIS A 195 13.17 -14.92 -22.66
C HIS A 195 11.82 -14.90 -21.94
N TYR A 196 11.72 -14.13 -20.85
CA TYR A 196 10.50 -14.06 -20.07
C TYR A 196 9.36 -13.32 -20.80
N ALA A 197 9.67 -12.34 -21.65
CA ALA A 197 8.67 -11.71 -22.51
C ALA A 197 8.04 -12.70 -23.51
N LYS A 198 8.85 -13.54 -24.14
CA LYS A 198 8.39 -14.61 -25.04
C LYS A 198 7.57 -15.65 -24.27
N LEU A 199 8.04 -16.07 -23.08
CA LEU A 199 7.30 -16.98 -22.23
C LEU A 199 5.94 -16.40 -21.81
N ASN A 200 5.89 -15.12 -21.45
CA ASN A 200 4.62 -14.45 -21.14
C ASN A 200 3.63 -14.54 -22.30
N LEU A 201 4.07 -14.28 -23.52
CA LEU A 201 3.19 -14.32 -24.69
C LEU A 201 2.74 -15.74 -25.03
N SER A 202 3.66 -16.74 -24.96
CA SER A 202 3.35 -18.14 -25.32
C SER A 202 2.29 -18.79 -24.41
N LEU A 203 2.20 -18.32 -23.15
CA LEU A 203 1.21 -18.81 -22.18
C LEU A 203 -0.17 -18.16 -22.32
N ARG A 204 -0.35 -17.20 -23.25
CA ARG A 204 -1.65 -16.54 -23.49
C ARG A 204 -2.47 -17.33 -24.50
N ARG A 205 -3.59 -17.90 -24.03
CA ARG A 205 -4.52 -18.66 -24.91
C ARG A 205 -5.33 -17.75 -25.82
N ASP A 206 -5.67 -16.53 -25.35
CA ASP A 206 -6.44 -15.54 -26.10
C ASP A 206 -5.50 -14.46 -26.64
N THR A 207 -5.14 -14.57 -27.90
CA THR A 207 -4.29 -13.60 -28.61
C THR A 207 -4.97 -12.26 -28.80
N ALA A 208 -6.32 -12.20 -28.84
CA ALA A 208 -7.05 -10.95 -28.96
C ALA A 208 -6.92 -10.07 -27.71
N ARG A 209 -6.66 -10.69 -26.54
CA ARG A 209 -6.42 -10.00 -25.27
C ARG A 209 -4.94 -9.92 -24.90
N ALA A 210 -4.05 -10.33 -25.79
CA ALA A 210 -2.62 -10.37 -25.55
C ALA A 210 -1.91 -9.00 -25.67
N TYR A 211 -2.65 -7.88 -25.84
CA TYR A 211 -2.07 -6.54 -26.02
C TYR A 211 -1.05 -6.17 -24.93
N ARG A 212 -1.24 -6.63 -23.69
CA ARG A 212 -0.25 -6.45 -22.62
C ARG A 212 1.03 -7.25 -22.88
N ALA A 213 0.89 -8.49 -23.33
CA ALA A 213 2.04 -9.33 -23.64
C ALA A 213 2.78 -8.81 -24.87
N PHE A 214 2.07 -8.26 -25.85
CA PHE A 214 2.69 -7.60 -27.01
C PHE A 214 3.51 -6.39 -26.59
N PHE A 215 3.00 -5.54 -25.68
CA PHE A 215 3.77 -4.42 -25.15
C PHE A 215 5.06 -4.90 -24.47
N ILE A 216 4.97 -5.89 -23.58
CA ILE A 216 6.12 -6.41 -22.81
C ILE A 216 7.17 -6.98 -23.77
N LEU A 217 6.74 -7.72 -24.78
CA LEU A 217 7.65 -8.29 -25.78
C LEU A 217 8.26 -7.19 -26.68
N GLY A 218 7.46 -6.20 -27.07
CA GLY A 218 7.92 -5.06 -27.83
C GLY A 218 8.95 -4.21 -27.06
N ASP A 219 8.72 -3.97 -25.76
CA ASP A 219 9.66 -3.26 -24.90
C ASP A 219 10.97 -4.05 -24.69
N ALA A 220 10.88 -5.38 -24.54
CA ALA A 220 12.05 -6.25 -24.46
C ALA A 220 12.88 -6.24 -25.77
N TYR A 221 12.22 -6.26 -26.91
CA TYR A 221 12.89 -6.12 -28.20
C TYR A 221 13.52 -4.74 -28.38
N TYR A 222 12.82 -3.67 -27.97
CA TYR A 222 13.37 -2.31 -27.99
C TYR A 222 14.64 -2.21 -27.16
N LYS A 223 14.64 -2.72 -25.92
CA LYS A 223 15.81 -2.77 -25.05
C LYS A 223 16.94 -3.64 -25.60
N SER A 224 16.60 -4.62 -26.40
CA SER A 224 17.56 -5.49 -27.11
C SER A 224 17.98 -4.91 -28.46
N GLU A 225 17.59 -3.66 -28.78
CA GLU A 225 17.94 -2.95 -30.03
C GLU A 225 17.44 -3.65 -31.30
N GLN A 226 16.44 -4.56 -31.17
CA GLN A 226 15.80 -5.23 -32.28
C GLN A 226 14.56 -4.45 -32.73
N TYR A 227 14.80 -3.30 -33.35
CA TYR A 227 13.79 -2.25 -33.58
C TYR A 227 12.64 -2.68 -34.49
N ASP A 228 12.86 -3.52 -35.49
CA ASP A 228 11.80 -4.01 -36.37
C ASP A 228 10.80 -4.87 -35.60
N SER A 229 11.32 -5.82 -34.80
CA SER A 229 10.50 -6.65 -33.94
C SER A 229 9.78 -5.83 -32.86
N ALA A 230 10.50 -4.85 -32.27
CA ALA A 230 9.93 -3.94 -31.29
C ALA A 230 8.74 -3.16 -31.88
N THR A 231 8.92 -2.56 -33.05
CA THR A 231 7.89 -1.79 -33.76
C THR A 231 6.65 -2.67 -34.05
N PHE A 232 6.86 -3.89 -34.53
CA PHE A 232 5.77 -4.82 -34.81
C PHE A 232 4.92 -5.12 -33.56
N TYR A 233 5.55 -5.50 -32.44
CA TYR A 233 4.82 -5.86 -31.23
C TYR A 233 4.25 -4.65 -30.49
N LEU A 234 4.95 -3.51 -30.49
CA LEU A 234 4.45 -2.25 -29.91
C LEU A 234 3.18 -1.79 -30.65
N ASN A 235 3.17 -1.81 -31.98
CA ASN A 235 1.96 -1.50 -32.76
C ASN A 235 0.80 -2.43 -32.42
N LYS A 236 1.04 -3.74 -32.30
CA LYS A 236 0.01 -4.69 -31.84
C LYS A 236 -0.53 -4.37 -30.45
N SER A 237 0.26 -3.75 -29.58
CA SER A 237 -0.16 -3.39 -28.22
C SER A 237 -1.10 -2.18 -28.17
N LEU A 238 -1.12 -1.32 -29.19
CA LEU A 238 -1.91 -0.09 -29.25
C LEU A 238 -3.44 -0.30 -29.24
N VAL A 239 -3.90 -1.53 -29.50
CA VAL A 239 -5.33 -1.92 -29.34
C VAL A 239 -5.77 -1.88 -27.87
N SER A 240 -4.83 -1.83 -26.92
CA SER A 240 -5.13 -1.72 -25.48
C SER A 240 -6.08 -0.58 -25.17
N LYS A 241 -6.96 -0.77 -24.16
CA LYS A 241 -7.78 0.32 -23.57
C LYS A 241 -7.05 1.07 -22.46
N ASP A 242 -5.85 0.64 -22.08
CA ASP A 242 -5.03 1.22 -21.02
C ASP A 242 -4.24 2.40 -21.58
N TYR A 243 -4.60 3.62 -21.15
CA TYR A 243 -3.98 4.87 -21.60
C TYR A 243 -2.48 4.94 -21.25
N GLY A 244 -2.07 4.42 -20.09
CA GLY A 244 -0.67 4.39 -19.69
C GLY A 244 0.17 3.54 -20.64
N ARG A 245 -0.29 2.32 -20.95
CA ARG A 245 0.38 1.43 -21.90
C ARG A 245 0.44 1.98 -23.32
N LYS A 246 -0.63 2.65 -23.75
CA LYS A 246 -0.58 3.34 -25.04
C LYS A 246 0.48 4.42 -25.06
N ALA A 247 0.52 5.25 -24.00
CA ALA A 247 1.53 6.30 -23.90
C ALA A 247 2.95 5.71 -23.93
N ASP A 248 3.19 4.65 -23.15
CA ASP A 248 4.51 3.98 -23.11
C ASP A 248 4.87 3.36 -24.47
N ALA A 249 3.91 2.72 -25.16
CA ALA A 249 4.13 2.17 -26.48
C ALA A 249 4.46 3.26 -27.51
N TYR A 250 3.72 4.36 -27.52
CA TYR A 250 4.02 5.51 -28.40
C TYR A 250 5.37 6.14 -28.09
N MET A 251 5.76 6.22 -26.83
CA MET A 251 7.08 6.70 -26.45
C MET A 251 8.20 5.83 -27.03
N ARG A 252 8.09 4.48 -26.91
CA ARG A 252 9.07 3.56 -27.48
C ARG A 252 9.12 3.65 -29.00
N LEU A 253 7.96 3.77 -29.64
CA LEU A 253 7.90 3.94 -31.11
C LEU A 253 8.53 5.27 -31.55
N ALA A 254 8.35 6.35 -30.80
CA ALA A 254 8.99 7.63 -31.04
C ALA A 254 10.51 7.56 -30.92
N ASP A 255 11.00 6.90 -29.85
CA ASP A 255 12.45 6.66 -29.67
C ASP A 255 13.02 5.88 -30.86
N ILE A 256 12.34 4.83 -31.30
CA ILE A 256 12.76 4.02 -32.48
C ILE A 256 12.80 4.89 -33.74
N ALA A 257 11.75 5.67 -34.00
CA ALA A 257 11.69 6.55 -35.15
C ALA A 257 12.84 7.58 -35.13
N MET A 258 13.19 8.13 -33.98
CA MET A 258 14.33 9.04 -33.82
C MET A 258 15.66 8.34 -34.12
N ILE A 259 15.86 7.12 -33.60
CA ILE A 259 17.08 6.31 -33.86
C ILE A 259 17.21 6.00 -35.34
N GLN A 260 16.09 5.77 -36.03
CA GLN A 260 16.04 5.51 -37.47
C GLN A 260 16.15 6.78 -38.34
N GLY A 261 16.33 7.96 -37.73
CA GLY A 261 16.46 9.24 -38.41
C GLY A 261 15.17 9.85 -38.91
N ASN A 262 14.01 9.30 -38.55
CA ASN A 262 12.68 9.83 -38.92
C ASN A 262 12.13 10.78 -37.87
N ALA A 263 12.66 11.98 -37.81
CA ALA A 263 12.27 13.01 -36.83
C ALA A 263 10.78 13.40 -36.95
N THR A 264 10.22 13.44 -38.16
CA THR A 264 8.80 13.78 -38.37
C THR A 264 7.88 12.75 -37.71
N LEU A 265 8.14 11.47 -37.94
CA LEU A 265 7.38 10.39 -37.33
C LEU A 265 7.56 10.37 -35.80
N SER A 266 8.79 10.61 -35.32
CA SER A 266 9.06 10.70 -33.88
C SER A 266 8.20 11.78 -33.23
N MET A 267 8.15 12.99 -33.77
CA MET A 267 7.34 14.09 -33.24
C MET A 267 5.83 13.80 -33.26
N GLU A 268 5.34 13.09 -34.27
CA GLU A 268 3.94 12.65 -34.33
C GLU A 268 3.62 11.66 -33.21
N LEU A 269 4.49 10.66 -33.03
CA LEU A 269 4.34 9.63 -31.99
C LEU A 269 4.46 10.21 -30.57
N GLU A 270 5.35 11.20 -30.35
CA GLU A 270 5.46 11.93 -29.09
C GLU A 270 4.18 12.72 -28.78
N ARG A 271 3.56 13.33 -29.79
CA ARG A 271 2.28 14.03 -29.65
C ARG A 271 1.18 13.05 -29.21
N ASN A 272 1.13 11.86 -29.81
CA ASN A 272 0.22 10.79 -29.39
C ASN A 272 0.51 10.33 -27.96
N CYS A 273 1.78 10.13 -27.59
CA CYS A 273 2.19 9.81 -26.23
C CYS A 273 1.67 10.85 -25.22
N SER A 274 1.88 12.15 -25.51
CA SER A 274 1.41 13.25 -24.67
C SER A 274 -0.11 13.23 -24.51
N ALA A 275 -0.86 13.06 -25.58
CA ALA A 275 -2.32 13.01 -25.55
C ALA A 275 -2.85 11.87 -24.65
N TYR A 276 -2.21 10.70 -24.68
CA TYR A 276 -2.57 9.58 -23.80
C TYR A 276 -2.13 9.80 -22.35
N LYS A 277 -0.98 10.45 -22.09
CA LYS A 277 -0.57 10.89 -20.75
C LYS A 277 -1.56 11.88 -20.16
N ASP A 278 -2.03 12.84 -20.93
CA ASP A 278 -3.05 13.80 -20.51
C ASP A 278 -4.39 13.11 -20.20
N SER A 279 -4.75 12.12 -21.02
CA SER A 279 -5.96 11.31 -20.79
C SER A 279 -5.84 10.48 -19.51
N LEU A 280 -4.66 9.91 -19.24
CA LEU A 280 -4.36 9.19 -18.01
C LEU A 280 -4.42 10.12 -16.79
N TYR A 281 -3.85 11.33 -16.90
CA TYR A 281 -3.88 12.33 -15.84
C TYR A 281 -5.31 12.77 -15.51
N LYS A 282 -6.12 13.09 -16.54
CA LYS A 282 -7.54 13.42 -16.38
C LYS A 282 -8.31 12.26 -15.74
N PHE A 283 -8.03 11.04 -16.17
CA PHE A 283 -8.61 9.82 -15.62
C PHE A 283 -8.28 9.65 -14.13
N ARG A 284 -7.01 9.77 -13.74
CA ARG A 284 -6.55 9.69 -12.34
C ARG A 284 -7.16 10.80 -11.49
N ARG A 285 -7.21 12.03 -11.99
CA ARG A 285 -7.80 13.19 -11.30
C ARG A 285 -9.30 13.02 -11.02
N ASN A 286 -10.08 12.45 -11.93
CA ASN A 286 -11.50 12.20 -11.74
C ASN A 286 -11.80 11.09 -10.72
N ILE A 287 -10.84 10.20 -10.46
CA ILE A 287 -10.98 9.07 -9.54
C ILE A 287 -10.85 9.51 -8.07
N VAL A 288 -10.18 10.62 -7.78
CA VAL A 288 -9.83 11.05 -6.40
C VAL A 288 -10.66 12.26 -5.93
N THR A 289 -11.90 12.37 -6.36
CA THR A 289 -12.80 13.46 -5.89
C THR A 289 -13.49 13.12 -4.57
N ASN A 290 -14.00 14.16 -3.89
CA ASN A 290 -14.72 14.20 -2.59
C ASN A 290 -15.66 13.02 -2.25
N LYS A 291 -16.04 12.20 -3.24
CA LYS A 291 -16.86 11.01 -3.05
C LYS A 291 -16.16 9.94 -2.20
N ILE A 292 -14.81 9.83 -2.25
CA ILE A 292 -14.06 8.87 -1.43
C ILE A 292 -14.16 9.25 0.04
N ILE A 293 -13.96 10.52 0.37
CA ILE A 293 -13.99 11.01 1.77
C ILE A 293 -15.38 10.76 2.35
N LYS A 294 -16.43 11.09 1.62
CA LYS A 294 -17.81 10.88 2.06
C LYS A 294 -18.16 9.39 2.19
N ALA A 295 -17.76 8.58 1.22
CA ALA A 295 -18.02 7.14 1.21
C ALA A 295 -17.22 6.39 2.29
N GLU A 296 -16.00 6.84 2.59
CA GLU A 296 -15.16 6.33 3.67
C GLU A 296 -15.76 6.70 5.04
N THR A 297 -16.23 7.94 5.20
CA THR A 297 -16.92 8.41 6.42
C THR A 297 -18.23 7.64 6.63
N ASP A 298 -19.00 7.41 5.56
CA ASP A 298 -20.25 6.64 5.62
C ASP A 298 -19.99 5.15 5.92
N ALA A 299 -18.93 4.56 5.34
CA ALA A 299 -18.51 3.19 5.63
C ALA A 299 -18.00 3.05 7.08
N GLN A 300 -17.21 4.01 7.56
CA GLN A 300 -16.75 4.06 8.95
C GLN A 300 -17.92 4.22 9.91
N THR A 301 -18.90 5.06 9.58
CA THR A 301 -20.11 5.26 10.39
C THR A 301 -20.96 3.98 10.42
N MET A 302 -21.08 3.28 9.29
CA MET A 302 -21.77 1.99 9.20
C MET A 302 -21.04 0.90 9.99
N LEU A 303 -19.71 0.81 9.83
CA LEU A 303 -18.87 -0.10 10.59
C LEU A 303 -18.87 0.21 12.08
N GLN A 304 -18.86 1.51 12.47
CA GLN A 304 -19.04 1.91 13.87
C GLN A 304 -20.40 1.49 14.41
N LYS A 305 -21.49 1.66 13.68
CA LYS A 305 -22.83 1.21 14.11
C LYS A 305 -22.90 -0.31 14.28
N LEU A 306 -22.31 -1.06 13.33
CA LEU A 306 -22.22 -2.53 13.42
C LEU A 306 -21.32 -2.95 14.59
N TYR A 307 -20.19 -2.27 14.79
CA TYR A 307 -19.25 -2.47 15.87
C TYR A 307 -19.89 -2.14 17.24
N TYR A 308 -20.63 -1.02 17.36
CA TYR A 308 -21.35 -0.66 18.60
C TYR A 308 -22.44 -1.68 18.95
N LYS A 309 -23.21 -2.14 17.96
CA LYS A 309 -24.26 -3.16 18.19
C LYS A 309 -23.67 -4.51 18.62
N TRP A 310 -22.53 -4.90 18.02
CA TRP A 310 -21.80 -6.09 18.41
C TRP A 310 -21.10 -5.91 19.78
N ARG A 311 -20.53 -4.77 20.04
CA ARG A 311 -19.83 -4.43 21.29
C ARG A 311 -20.77 -4.45 22.50
N LEU A 312 -22.01 -4.00 22.35
CA LEU A 312 -23.00 -4.04 23.41
C LEU A 312 -23.33 -5.49 23.82
N ASN A 313 -23.55 -6.39 22.85
CA ASN A 313 -23.77 -7.79 23.11
C ASN A 313 -22.53 -8.51 23.66
N THR A 314 -21.34 -8.14 23.17
CA THR A 314 -20.07 -8.70 23.65
C THR A 314 -19.75 -8.23 25.06
N TYR A 315 -20.05 -6.95 25.41
CA TYR A 315 -19.90 -6.46 26.79
C TYR A 315 -20.85 -7.17 27.75
N LEU A 316 -22.09 -7.47 27.34
CA LEU A 316 -23.01 -8.22 28.18
C LEU A 316 -22.51 -9.66 28.44
N CYS A 317 -22.03 -10.33 27.39
CA CYS A 317 -21.41 -11.65 27.51
C CYS A 317 -20.10 -11.63 28.32
N VAL A 318 -19.25 -10.62 28.11
CA VAL A 318 -18.00 -10.44 28.86
C VAL A 318 -18.31 -10.06 30.33
N PHE A 319 -19.34 -9.25 30.59
CA PHE A 319 -19.75 -8.90 31.93
C PHE A 319 -20.30 -10.13 32.71
N ILE A 320 -21.11 -10.96 32.07
CA ILE A 320 -21.56 -12.23 32.64
C ILE A 320 -20.38 -13.18 32.87
N LEU A 321 -19.46 -13.24 31.90
CA LEU A 321 -18.24 -14.05 32.01
C LEU A 321 -17.32 -13.57 33.14
N ILE A 322 -17.20 -12.24 33.32
CA ILE A 322 -16.44 -11.63 34.43
C ILE A 322 -17.08 -11.96 35.77
N ILE A 323 -18.42 -11.96 35.90
CA ILE A 323 -19.10 -12.35 37.13
C ILE A 323 -18.86 -13.84 37.42
N VAL A 324 -18.95 -14.72 36.42
CA VAL A 324 -18.65 -16.15 36.55
C VAL A 324 -17.17 -16.37 36.90
N ILE A 325 -16.26 -15.60 36.28
CA ILE A 325 -14.83 -15.65 36.56
C ILE A 325 -14.53 -15.12 37.99
N ILE A 326 -15.22 -14.07 38.44
CA ILE A 326 -15.10 -13.58 39.85
C ILE A 326 -15.56 -14.62 40.83
N ILE A 327 -16.65 -15.33 40.55
CA ILE A 327 -17.15 -16.43 41.40
C ILE A 327 -16.15 -17.59 41.41
N ILE A 328 -15.59 -17.95 40.25
CA ILE A 328 -14.57 -19.00 40.14
C ILE A 328 -13.25 -18.57 40.84
N ILE A 329 -12.88 -17.30 40.68
CA ILE A 329 -11.66 -16.75 41.33
C ILE A 329 -11.84 -16.70 42.86
N THR A 330 -13.04 -16.35 43.36
CA THR A 330 -13.31 -16.41 44.83
C THR A 330 -13.27 -17.83 45.36
N ILE A 331 -13.74 -18.81 44.60
CA ILE A 331 -13.64 -20.25 44.94
C ILE A 331 -12.19 -20.75 44.84
N LEU A 332 -11.43 -20.26 43.82
CA LEU A 332 -10.01 -20.62 43.62
C LEU A 332 -9.08 -19.89 44.58
N LEU A 333 -9.40 -18.64 45.00
CA LEU A 333 -8.64 -17.91 46.03
C LEU A 333 -8.71 -18.61 47.38
N TYR A 334 -9.83 -19.25 47.70
CA TYR A 334 -9.93 -20.09 48.90
C TYR A 334 -9.04 -21.34 48.85
N LYS A 335 -8.86 -21.93 47.66
CA LYS A 335 -7.89 -23.03 47.43
C LYS A 335 -6.44 -22.58 47.29
N ARG A 336 -6.19 -21.28 47.06
CA ARG A 336 -4.92 -20.73 46.59
C ARG A 336 -3.90 -20.40 47.66
N TYR A 337 -4.26 -20.40 48.90
CA TYR A 337 -3.33 -20.23 50.03
C TYR A 337 -2.19 -21.27 50.05
N ARG A 338 -2.23 -22.25 49.15
CA ARG A 338 -1.30 -23.37 49.10
C ARG A 338 -0.25 -23.38 47.97
N ARG A 339 -0.20 -22.43 47.00
CA ARG A 339 0.75 -22.58 45.88
C ARG A 339 1.42 -21.26 45.46
N LYS A 340 2.54 -20.96 46.06
CA LYS A 340 3.42 -19.81 45.76
C LYS A 340 4.02 -19.79 44.33
N ASN A 341 4.02 -20.92 43.64
CA ASN A 341 4.69 -21.08 42.32
C ASN A 341 3.87 -20.70 41.09
N TYR A 342 2.58 -20.34 41.28
CA TYR A 342 1.72 -20.09 40.13
C TYR A 342 1.72 -18.60 39.68
N LEU A 343 2.22 -17.70 40.54
CA LEU A 343 2.26 -16.27 40.24
C LEU A 343 3.27 -15.92 39.16
N LEU A 344 4.41 -16.60 39.10
CA LEU A 344 5.48 -16.29 38.13
C LEU A 344 5.07 -16.59 36.66
N GLN A 345 4.23 -17.60 36.44
CA GLN A 345 3.74 -17.90 35.08
C GLN A 345 2.68 -16.90 34.60
N LYS A 346 1.91 -16.32 35.53
CA LYS A 346 0.86 -15.36 35.18
C LYS A 346 1.44 -14.01 34.74
N ASP A 347 2.52 -13.57 35.36
CA ASP A 347 3.19 -12.31 34.99
C ASP A 347 3.84 -12.41 33.60
N LYS A 348 4.33 -13.59 33.26
CA LYS A 348 4.90 -13.85 31.94
C LYS A 348 3.84 -13.79 30.81
N GLN A 349 2.66 -14.37 31.06
CA GLN A 349 1.56 -14.32 30.10
C GLN A 349 0.95 -12.92 29.93
N GLN A 350 0.94 -12.11 31.00
CA GLN A 350 0.49 -10.71 30.90
C GLN A 350 1.45 -9.86 30.09
N LEU A 351 2.75 -10.09 30.23
CA LEU A 351 3.78 -9.40 29.45
C LEU A 351 3.69 -9.75 27.94
N GLU A 352 3.46 -11.03 27.65
CA GLU A 352 3.28 -11.49 26.27
C GLU A 352 1.99 -10.92 25.63
N LYS A 353 0.92 -10.82 26.44
CA LYS A 353 -0.35 -10.23 25.97
C LYS A 353 -0.23 -8.71 25.76
N ALA A 354 0.46 -8.00 26.65
CA ALA A 354 0.73 -6.58 26.48
C ALA A 354 1.56 -6.29 25.23
N HIS A 355 2.50 -7.18 24.91
CA HIS A 355 3.29 -7.07 23.68
C HIS A 355 2.45 -7.29 22.42
N GLN A 356 1.47 -8.18 22.48
CA GLN A 356 0.56 -8.46 21.37
C GLN A 356 -0.45 -7.32 21.15
N ASP A 357 -0.97 -6.73 22.23
CA ASP A 357 -1.87 -5.58 22.20
C ASP A 357 -1.17 -4.31 21.64
N LEU A 358 0.10 -4.11 21.96
CA LEU A 358 0.93 -3.04 21.41
C LEU A 358 1.12 -3.19 19.89
N SER A 359 1.37 -4.43 19.45
CA SER A 359 1.50 -4.75 18.03
C SER A 359 0.21 -4.47 17.24
N GLN A 360 -0.97 -4.74 17.82
CA GLN A 360 -2.24 -4.44 17.18
C GLN A 360 -2.53 -2.93 17.12
N HIS A 361 -2.13 -2.19 18.16
CA HIS A 361 -2.26 -0.74 18.17
C HIS A 361 -1.38 -0.08 17.10
N TYR A 362 -0.14 -0.53 16.97
CA TYR A 362 0.77 -0.07 15.93
C TYR A 362 0.23 -0.30 14.51
N ALA A 363 -0.32 -1.47 14.25
CA ALA A 363 -0.95 -1.78 12.97
C ALA A 363 -2.15 -0.85 12.65
N LYS A 364 -2.93 -0.47 13.67
CA LYS A 364 -4.04 0.47 13.51
C LYS A 364 -3.57 1.88 13.16
N LEU A 365 -2.53 2.38 13.82
CA LEU A 365 -1.93 3.68 13.51
C LEU A 365 -1.41 3.75 12.07
N GLN A 366 -0.84 2.67 11.57
CA GLN A 366 -0.40 2.58 10.18
C GLN A 366 -1.57 2.74 9.18
N ILE A 367 -2.72 2.14 9.50
CA ILE A 367 -3.93 2.27 8.67
C ILE A 367 -4.47 3.71 8.71
N ASP A 368 -4.48 4.34 9.88
CA ASP A 368 -4.98 5.71 10.05
C ASP A 368 -4.10 6.73 9.31
N ILE A 369 -2.77 6.55 9.30
CA ILE A 369 -1.82 7.35 8.51
C ILE A 369 -2.15 7.22 7.02
N VAL A 370 -2.33 6.00 6.57
CA VAL A 370 -2.70 5.66 5.20
C VAL A 370 -3.97 6.40 4.75
N GLN A 371 -4.95 6.46 5.62
CA GLN A 371 -6.21 7.14 5.35
C GLN A 371 -6.03 8.67 5.25
N LYS A 372 -5.23 9.25 6.13
CA LYS A 372 -4.94 10.69 6.09
C LYS A 372 -4.17 11.11 4.84
N ASP A 373 -3.29 10.27 4.32
CA ASP A 373 -2.58 10.55 3.07
C ASP A 373 -3.54 10.64 1.86
N LEU A 374 -4.61 9.81 1.83
CA LEU A 374 -5.65 9.90 0.80
C LEU A 374 -6.46 11.20 0.89
N GLU A 375 -6.85 11.59 2.10
CA GLU A 375 -7.58 12.83 2.34
C GLU A 375 -6.76 14.05 1.89
N ILE A 376 -5.47 14.09 2.27
CA ILE A 376 -4.52 15.15 1.89
C ILE A 376 -4.38 15.24 0.36
N GLU A 377 -4.25 14.10 -0.32
CA GLU A 377 -4.09 14.07 -1.77
C GLU A 377 -5.35 14.54 -2.50
N SER A 378 -6.54 14.25 -1.97
CA SER A 378 -7.79 14.73 -2.52
C SER A 378 -7.93 16.26 -2.38
N LEU A 379 -7.59 16.80 -1.21
CA LEU A 379 -7.62 18.25 -0.95
C LEU A 379 -6.61 19.01 -1.84
N ARG A 380 -5.41 18.46 -2.05
CA ARG A 380 -4.41 19.04 -2.96
C ARG A 380 -4.91 19.11 -4.40
N LYS A 381 -5.63 18.09 -4.87
CA LYS A 381 -6.21 18.08 -6.23
C LYS A 381 -7.35 19.06 -6.39
N GLU A 382 -8.18 19.20 -5.37
CA GLU A 382 -9.25 20.18 -5.36
C GLU A 382 -8.69 21.62 -5.37
N LEU A 383 -7.66 21.87 -4.58
CA LEU A 383 -6.97 23.16 -4.51
C LEU A 383 -6.30 23.55 -5.84
N ALA A 384 -5.84 22.55 -6.61
CA ALA A 384 -5.22 22.73 -7.92
C ALA A 384 -6.25 22.96 -9.05
N SER A 385 -7.54 22.76 -8.80
CA SER A 385 -8.58 22.98 -9.82
C SER A 385 -8.81 24.47 -10.11
N HIS A 386 -8.95 24.83 -11.39
CA HIS A 386 -9.17 26.22 -11.81
C HIS A 386 -10.59 26.78 -11.51
N GLN A 387 -11.48 25.98 -10.91
CA GLN A 387 -12.88 26.35 -10.64
C GLN A 387 -13.14 26.88 -9.22
N VAL A 388 -12.10 26.99 -8.39
CA VAL A 388 -12.23 27.39 -6.99
C VAL A 388 -12.01 28.90 -6.86
N ASN A 389 -12.98 29.64 -6.27
CA ASN A 389 -12.81 31.05 -5.97
C ASN A 389 -11.84 31.29 -4.79
N GLU A 390 -11.39 32.55 -4.58
CA GLU A 390 -10.35 32.87 -3.56
C GLU A 390 -10.77 32.48 -2.14
N GLU A 391 -12.03 32.65 -1.78
CA GLU A 391 -12.54 32.36 -0.44
C GLU A 391 -12.62 30.84 -0.18
N GLN A 392 -13.06 30.09 -1.18
CA GLN A 392 -13.05 28.62 -1.15
C GLN A 392 -11.62 28.06 -1.14
N ARG A 393 -10.71 28.69 -1.89
CA ARG A 393 -9.30 28.33 -1.94
C ARG A 393 -8.63 28.47 -0.56
N LYS A 394 -8.91 29.57 0.15
CA LYS A 394 -8.40 29.78 1.51
C LYS A 394 -8.94 28.74 2.48
N LYS A 395 -10.24 28.43 2.41
CA LYS A 395 -10.85 27.42 3.28
C LYS A 395 -10.29 26.02 3.03
N LEU A 396 -10.10 25.66 1.77
CA LEU A 396 -9.48 24.38 1.40
C LEU A 396 -8.00 24.31 1.82
N GLN A 397 -7.29 25.45 1.77
CA GLN A 397 -5.91 25.51 2.27
C GLN A 397 -5.85 25.32 3.78
N ASP A 398 -6.72 25.98 4.54
CA ASP A 398 -6.78 25.83 6.00
C ASP A 398 -7.13 24.36 6.38
N GLU A 399 -8.04 23.72 5.64
CA GLU A 399 -8.44 22.33 5.83
C GLU A 399 -7.30 21.36 5.49
N LEU A 400 -6.56 21.64 4.42
CA LEU A 400 -5.37 20.89 4.04
C LEU A 400 -4.29 20.97 5.12
N ASP A 401 -4.02 22.17 5.63
CA ASP A 401 -3.00 22.41 6.65
C ASP A 401 -3.37 21.69 7.96
N GLU A 402 -4.67 21.70 8.34
CA GLU A 402 -5.17 20.94 9.49
C GLU A 402 -4.99 19.41 9.30
N MET A 403 -5.30 18.90 8.11
CA MET A 403 -5.16 17.47 7.81
C MET A 403 -3.69 17.02 7.78
N VAL A 404 -2.81 17.82 7.20
CA VAL A 404 -1.35 17.58 7.22
C VAL A 404 -0.83 17.54 8.67
N LEU A 405 -1.30 18.45 9.53
CA LEU A 405 -0.92 18.46 10.94
C LEU A 405 -1.41 17.21 11.68
N LYS A 406 -2.66 16.79 11.46
CA LYS A 406 -3.22 15.55 12.03
C LYS A 406 -2.46 14.32 11.58
N ARG A 407 -2.14 14.25 10.30
CA ARG A 407 -1.34 13.15 9.73
C ARG A 407 0.05 13.07 10.35
N LYS A 408 0.74 14.23 10.47
CA LYS A 408 2.06 14.31 11.13
C LYS A 408 2.01 13.86 12.59
N ALA A 409 0.95 14.20 13.31
CA ALA A 409 0.75 13.77 14.69
C ALA A 409 0.60 12.24 14.79
N LEU A 410 -0.20 11.64 13.92
CA LEU A 410 -0.38 10.18 13.85
C LEU A 410 0.91 9.44 13.48
N ALA A 411 1.67 9.94 12.51
CA ALA A 411 2.94 9.35 12.11
C ALA A 411 3.96 9.40 13.26
N LYS A 412 4.04 10.53 13.96
CA LYS A 412 4.88 10.66 15.14
C LYS A 412 4.47 9.68 16.25
N GLU A 413 3.17 9.53 16.50
CA GLU A 413 2.65 8.58 17.49
C GLU A 413 2.96 7.13 17.07
N ALA A 414 2.78 6.78 15.81
CA ALA A 414 3.13 5.47 15.29
C ALA A 414 4.63 5.18 15.42
N PHE A 415 5.49 6.15 15.10
CA PHE A 415 6.93 6.01 15.28
C PHE A 415 7.32 5.77 16.74
N LEU A 416 6.72 6.53 17.69
CA LEU A 416 6.99 6.38 19.13
C LEU A 416 6.61 4.98 19.67
N HIS A 417 5.77 4.24 18.96
CA HIS A 417 5.39 2.86 19.28
C HIS A 417 6.03 1.82 18.36
N SER A 418 6.96 2.24 17.49
CA SER A 418 7.65 1.34 16.57
C SER A 418 8.76 0.53 17.27
N PRO A 419 9.04 -0.69 16.78
CA PRO A 419 10.19 -1.47 17.26
C PRO A 419 11.52 -0.72 17.13
N LEU A 420 11.64 0.14 16.12
CA LEU A 420 12.83 0.96 15.89
C LEU A 420 13.02 2.01 16.98
N TYR A 421 11.93 2.69 17.39
CA TYR A 421 11.98 3.64 18.49
C TYR A 421 12.32 2.96 19.82
N GLU A 422 11.74 1.79 20.11
CA GLU A 422 12.09 1.00 21.28
C GLU A 422 13.58 0.64 21.31
N LYS A 423 14.13 0.24 20.15
CA LYS A 423 15.56 -0.03 20.01
C LYS A 423 16.41 1.21 20.26
N MET A 424 16.01 2.37 19.71
CA MET A 424 16.69 3.65 19.98
C MET A 424 16.69 4.00 21.47
N GLN A 425 15.55 3.82 22.14
CA GLN A 425 15.44 4.05 23.59
C GLN A 425 16.30 3.08 24.40
N ALA A 426 16.38 1.82 23.99
CA ALA A 426 17.25 0.84 24.63
C ALA A 426 18.72 1.21 24.48
N ILE A 427 19.16 1.67 23.32
CA ILE A 427 20.52 2.17 23.09
C ILE A 427 20.83 3.36 24.01
N ILE A 428 19.93 4.34 24.09
CA ILE A 428 20.10 5.52 24.96
C ILE A 428 20.22 5.10 26.43
N LYS A 429 19.35 4.18 26.87
CA LYS A 429 19.33 3.67 28.25
C LYS A 429 20.62 2.93 28.60
N ASP A 430 21.07 2.01 27.72
CA ASP A 430 22.30 1.25 27.93
C ASP A 430 23.52 2.20 28.09
N TYR A 431 23.60 3.27 27.28
CA TYR A 431 24.64 4.28 27.44
C TYR A 431 24.52 5.08 28.74
N GLN A 432 23.32 5.39 29.20
CA GLN A 432 23.09 6.10 30.47
C GLN A 432 23.46 5.24 31.68
N ASP A 433 23.19 3.93 31.61
CA ASP A 433 23.51 2.97 32.67
C ASP A 433 24.99 2.53 32.65
N LYS A 434 25.83 3.11 31.75
CA LYS A 434 27.24 2.77 31.53
C LYS A 434 27.46 1.30 31.16
N ASP A 435 26.47 0.64 30.65
CA ASP A 435 26.60 -0.67 30.05
C ASP A 435 27.11 -0.45 28.61
N THR A 436 28.37 -0.79 28.36
CA THR A 436 28.99 -0.70 27.04
C THR A 436 28.51 -1.83 26.17
N SER A 437 27.23 -1.78 25.78
CA SER A 437 26.71 -2.72 24.78
C SER A 437 27.04 -2.19 23.38
N ASP A 438 27.55 -3.08 22.51
CA ASP A 438 27.80 -2.82 21.07
C ASP A 438 26.48 -2.72 20.26
N LYS A 439 25.41 -2.23 20.86
CA LYS A 439 24.12 -2.08 20.21
C LYS A 439 24.12 -0.81 19.37
N GLU A 440 24.04 -0.99 18.07
CA GLU A 440 23.93 0.08 17.08
C GLU A 440 22.72 -0.15 16.18
N LEU A 441 22.27 0.92 15.54
CA LEU A 441 21.32 0.79 14.44
C LEU A 441 22.07 0.35 13.19
N SER A 442 21.58 -0.70 12.54
CA SER A 442 22.13 -1.17 11.27
C SER A 442 21.89 -0.14 10.16
N ASP A 443 22.70 -0.21 9.10
CA ASP A 443 22.49 0.64 7.91
C ASP A 443 21.08 0.50 7.31
N GLN A 444 20.49 -0.68 7.39
CA GLN A 444 19.14 -0.95 6.93
C GLN A 444 18.09 -0.22 7.80
N GLU A 445 18.23 -0.29 9.12
CA GLU A 445 17.33 0.40 10.06
C GLU A 445 17.43 1.91 9.91
N TRP A 446 18.62 2.44 9.65
CA TRP A 446 18.80 3.85 9.32
C TRP A 446 18.13 4.25 8.01
N GLN A 447 18.20 3.40 6.98
CA GLN A 447 17.52 3.66 5.70
C GLN A 447 16.01 3.62 5.84
N GLU A 448 15.48 2.64 6.58
CA GLU A 448 14.04 2.55 6.90
C GLU A 448 13.57 3.78 7.66
N PHE A 449 14.33 4.22 8.67
CA PHE A 449 14.04 5.42 9.44
C PHE A 449 14.02 6.69 8.59
N VAL A 450 15.04 6.89 7.77
CA VAL A 450 15.11 8.08 6.89
C VAL A 450 14.00 8.08 5.86
N ALA A 451 13.67 6.92 5.29
CA ALA A 451 12.59 6.79 4.33
C ALA A 451 11.22 7.09 4.97
N GLU A 452 10.98 6.61 6.19
CA GLU A 452 9.78 6.89 6.96
C GLU A 452 9.66 8.39 7.27
N MET A 453 10.78 9.01 7.66
CA MET A 453 10.86 10.44 7.92
C MET A 453 10.65 11.29 6.67
N ASP A 454 11.22 10.90 5.53
CA ASP A 454 11.06 11.64 4.28
C ASP A 454 9.61 11.64 3.81
N MET A 455 8.91 10.54 4.02
CA MET A 455 7.47 10.47 3.76
C MET A 455 6.64 11.36 4.69
N GLU A 456 7.02 11.41 5.96
CA GLU A 456 6.33 12.23 6.95
C GLU A 456 6.40 13.72 6.58
N TRP A 457 7.52 14.17 6.01
CA TRP A 457 7.75 15.56 5.58
C TRP A 457 7.64 15.77 4.06
N ASN A 458 6.85 14.95 3.36
CA ASN A 458 6.45 15.18 1.97
C ASN A 458 7.64 15.28 0.99
N ASN A 459 8.63 14.40 1.17
CA ASN A 459 9.90 14.33 0.45
C ASN A 459 10.83 15.54 0.68
N ALA A 460 10.57 16.36 1.69
CA ALA A 460 11.42 17.52 1.99
C ALA A 460 12.86 17.13 2.36
N ILE A 461 13.06 15.94 2.95
CA ILE A 461 14.39 15.43 3.29
C ILE A 461 15.15 15.04 2.03
N THR A 462 14.51 14.37 1.09
CA THR A 462 15.09 14.03 -0.23
C THR A 462 15.45 15.31 -1.01
N GLU A 463 14.60 16.33 -1.01
CA GLU A 463 14.89 17.61 -1.64
C GLU A 463 16.09 18.32 -1.01
N LEU A 464 16.17 18.30 0.32
CA LEU A 464 17.32 18.84 1.05
C LEU A 464 18.61 18.09 0.72
N CYS A 465 18.55 16.76 0.66
CA CYS A 465 19.69 15.92 0.29
C CYS A 465 20.19 16.27 -1.12
N ALA A 466 19.28 16.39 -2.08
CA ALA A 466 19.60 16.72 -3.46
C ALA A 466 20.21 18.14 -3.58
N LYS A 467 19.65 19.10 -2.85
CA LYS A 467 20.05 20.50 -2.92
C LYS A 467 21.37 20.78 -2.22
N TYR A 468 21.62 20.16 -1.08
CA TYR A 468 22.75 20.49 -0.21
C TYR A 468 23.80 19.39 -0.08
N GLN A 469 23.64 18.27 -0.78
CA GLN A 469 24.55 17.10 -0.77
C GLN A 469 24.92 16.67 0.66
N LEU A 470 23.91 16.34 1.44
CA LEU A 470 24.06 15.97 2.85
C LEU A 470 24.85 14.66 3.03
N SER A 471 25.74 14.63 4.01
CA SER A 471 26.34 13.35 4.45
C SER A 471 25.33 12.48 5.21
N LYS A 472 25.61 11.18 5.33
CA LYS A 472 24.74 10.26 6.10
C LYS A 472 24.49 10.75 7.52
N GLU A 473 25.52 11.19 8.23
CA GLU A 473 25.38 11.66 9.61
C GLU A 473 24.62 12.98 9.72
N GLU A 474 24.75 13.88 8.74
CA GLU A 474 23.96 15.12 8.71
C GLU A 474 22.48 14.83 8.45
N LEU A 475 22.20 13.86 7.61
CA LEU A 475 20.85 13.37 7.34
C LEU A 475 20.21 12.78 8.60
N HIS A 476 20.92 11.88 9.28
CA HIS A 476 20.45 11.27 10.53
C HIS A 476 20.24 12.33 11.64
N LEU A 477 21.15 13.32 11.72
CA LEU A 477 21.04 14.44 12.64
C LEU A 477 19.73 15.25 12.41
N ILE A 478 19.40 15.54 11.16
CA ILE A 478 18.16 16.25 10.81
C ILE A 478 16.95 15.41 11.20
N CYS A 479 16.90 14.14 10.77
CA CYS A 479 15.76 13.26 11.04
C CYS A 479 15.49 13.10 12.53
N LEU A 480 16.51 12.82 13.33
CA LEU A 480 16.37 12.68 14.78
C LEU A 480 15.92 14.00 15.46
N SER A 481 16.40 15.15 14.95
CA SER A 481 16.00 16.46 15.48
C SER A 481 14.57 16.81 15.09
N LEU A 482 14.10 16.42 13.92
CA LEU A 482 12.71 16.62 13.47
C LEU A 482 11.70 15.88 14.37
N ILE A 483 12.03 14.68 14.81
CA ILE A 483 11.21 13.92 15.78
C ILE A 483 11.24 14.54 17.18
N GLY A 484 12.29 15.30 17.48
CA GLY A 484 12.44 15.99 18.76
C GLY A 484 13.28 15.22 19.77
N PHE A 485 14.19 14.36 19.33
CA PHE A 485 15.19 13.79 20.23
C PHE A 485 16.06 14.90 20.83
N PRO A 486 16.23 14.95 22.18
CA PRO A 486 17.13 15.88 22.83
C PRO A 486 18.56 15.73 22.28
N PHE A 487 19.26 16.86 22.14
CA PHE A 487 20.62 16.86 21.58
C PHE A 487 21.60 15.96 22.36
N SER A 488 21.34 15.76 23.67
CA SER A 488 22.07 14.82 24.51
C SER A 488 21.90 13.35 24.13
N HIS A 489 20.76 12.99 23.51
CA HIS A 489 20.50 11.63 23.07
C HIS A 489 21.11 11.34 21.70
N LEU A 490 21.36 12.36 20.88
CA LEU A 490 21.98 12.22 19.56
C LEU A 490 23.43 11.75 19.66
N GLU A 491 24.12 12.07 20.75
CA GLU A 491 25.49 11.58 21.03
C GLU A 491 25.54 10.05 21.05
N TYR A 492 24.53 9.44 21.64
CA TYR A 492 24.43 7.99 21.81
C TYR A 492 23.97 7.30 20.52
N LEU A 493 22.96 7.85 19.86
CA LEU A 493 22.39 7.24 18.66
C LEU A 493 23.31 7.35 17.44
N LEU A 494 24.10 8.43 17.34
CA LEU A 494 25.00 8.68 16.22
C LEU A 494 26.46 8.30 16.51
N HIS A 495 26.77 7.83 17.72
CA HIS A 495 28.13 7.51 18.18
C HIS A 495 29.13 8.65 17.94
N LEU A 496 28.68 9.90 18.09
CA LEU A 496 29.49 11.09 17.86
C LEU A 496 29.65 11.88 19.15
N SER A 497 30.85 12.43 19.38
CA SER A 497 31.04 13.34 20.52
C SER A 497 30.21 14.61 20.35
N ARG A 498 29.79 15.21 21.48
CA ARG A 498 29.03 16.45 21.53
C ARG A 498 29.68 17.57 20.71
N ALA A 499 31.00 17.70 20.80
CA ALA A 499 31.77 18.66 20.02
C ALA A 499 31.69 18.40 18.49
N THR A 500 31.68 17.13 18.10
CA THR A 500 31.53 16.74 16.69
C THR A 500 30.12 17.03 16.19
N LEU A 501 29.10 16.75 16.99
CA LEU A 501 27.70 17.08 16.67
C LEU A 501 27.50 18.58 16.48
N TYR A 502 28.03 19.41 17.38
CA TYR A 502 27.97 20.86 17.25
C TYR A 502 28.72 21.37 16.02
N ARG A 503 29.90 20.79 15.69
CA ARG A 503 30.61 21.15 14.45
C ARG A 503 29.81 20.80 13.20
N LYS A 504 29.21 19.61 13.15
CA LYS A 504 28.37 19.16 12.02
C LYS A 504 27.11 20.04 11.90
N LYS A 505 26.43 20.31 13.01
CA LYS A 505 25.28 21.24 13.05
C LYS A 505 25.65 22.61 12.48
N ASN A 506 26.75 23.21 12.93
CA ASN A 506 27.16 24.53 12.49
C ASN A 506 27.66 24.54 11.03
N ALA A 507 28.29 23.47 10.57
CA ALA A 507 28.70 23.32 9.18
C ALA A 507 27.47 23.20 8.26
N LEU A 508 26.47 22.47 8.71
CA LEU A 508 25.18 22.32 8.02
C LEU A 508 24.44 23.65 7.92
N LEU A 509 24.35 24.39 9.03
CA LEU A 509 23.75 25.72 9.07
C LEU A 509 24.39 26.68 8.06
N LYS A 510 25.72 26.77 8.05
CA LYS A 510 26.46 27.62 7.09
C LYS A 510 26.24 27.25 5.63
N ARG A 511 25.93 26.00 5.36
CA ARG A 511 25.69 25.50 4.00
C ARG A 511 24.26 25.74 3.54
N ILE A 512 23.29 25.65 4.46
CA ILE A 512 21.87 25.85 4.18
C ILE A 512 21.52 27.34 4.17
N ASP A 513 22.07 28.12 5.11
CA ASP A 513 21.82 29.56 5.22
C ASP A 513 23.09 30.38 4.96
N THR A 514 23.21 30.88 3.73
CA THR A 514 24.34 31.73 3.30
C THR A 514 24.31 33.12 3.92
N LYS A 515 23.19 33.55 4.56
CA LYS A 515 23.03 34.88 5.17
C LYS A 515 23.29 34.92 6.68
N GLN A 516 23.53 33.77 7.33
CA GLN A 516 23.82 33.61 8.77
C GLN A 516 22.71 34.08 9.76
N ASP A 517 21.47 34.24 9.29
CA ASP A 517 20.38 34.82 10.11
C ASP A 517 19.39 33.77 10.66
N CYS A 518 19.48 32.49 10.26
CA CYS A 518 18.57 31.45 10.74
C CYS A 518 19.21 30.53 11.79
N ASP A 519 18.45 30.23 12.86
CA ASP A 519 18.82 29.17 13.81
C ASP A 519 18.43 27.78 13.25
N PHE A 520 19.07 26.73 13.78
CA PHE A 520 18.78 25.33 13.38
C PHE A 520 17.33 24.95 13.61
N GLU A 521 16.72 25.48 14.67
CA GLU A 521 15.31 25.26 14.97
C GLU A 521 14.38 25.91 13.93
N GLU A 522 14.74 27.07 13.38
CA GLU A 522 14.00 27.72 12.29
C GLU A 522 14.06 26.92 10.99
N ILE A 523 15.20 26.26 10.71
CA ILE A 523 15.32 25.35 9.57
C ILE A 523 14.44 24.12 9.77
N LEU A 524 14.47 23.54 10.96
CA LEU A 524 13.58 22.42 11.28
C LEU A 524 12.10 22.83 11.23
N GLN A 525 11.75 24.06 11.60
CA GLN A 525 10.40 24.59 11.47
C GLN A 525 9.98 24.74 10.00
N LYS A 526 10.87 25.24 9.13
CA LYS A 526 10.61 25.32 7.69
C LYS A 526 10.44 23.95 7.02
N ILE A 527 11.06 22.91 7.55
CA ILE A 527 10.85 21.54 7.11
C ILE A 527 9.52 21.00 7.68
N ARG A 528 9.17 21.40 8.90
CA ARG A 528 7.93 21.01 9.57
C ARG A 528 6.67 21.66 8.99
N SER A 529 6.80 22.87 8.42
CA SER A 529 5.71 23.57 7.71
C SER A 529 5.49 23.02 6.31
#